data_1ed34d2cb5de5daac40699ce2ae8b087
#
_entry.id   1ed34d2cb5de5daac40699ce2ae8b087
#
_cell.length_a   1.000
_cell.length_b   1.000
_cell.length_c   1.000
_cell.angle_alpha   90.00
_cell.angle_beta   90.00
_cell.angle_gamma   90.00
#
_symmetry.space_group_name_H-M   'P 1'
#
loop_
_entity.id
_entity.type
_entity.pdbx_description
1 polymer ?
#
loop_
_entity_poly.entity_id
_entity_poly.type
_entity_poly.pdbx_seq_one_letter_code
_entity_poly.pdbx_strand_id
1 'polypeptide(L)'
;MKTHRVAVAVAAVRRPRLDDTARRARRAGRRPRVSVRAWIGLGGNLGNVPQVLRDAAAALSALSDIKDLRLSSLYRTPAWGRTDQPDFVNAVAVLDTNRAPMDLLDALLDIERLFGRTRSDEAGDQWGPRTLDLDLLLYGDALITLPGLTVPHPRLHQRAFALVPLLELDADIVIPRIGAAADALVHVDRAGIEALP
;
A
#
# COMPACT_ATOMS: atom_id res chain seq x y z
N MET A 1 22.50 15.70 -23.79
CA MET A 1 21.33 14.98 -23.24
C MET A 1 20.92 15.68 -21.96
N LYS A 2 19.80 16.41 -21.97
CA LYS A 2 19.32 17.18 -20.81
C LYS A 2 18.36 16.29 -20.02
N THR A 3 18.78 15.86 -18.84
CA THR A 3 17.95 15.14 -17.88
C THR A 3 16.89 16.11 -17.30
N HIS A 4 15.64 15.96 -17.71
CA HIS A 4 14.53 16.66 -17.09
C HIS A 4 14.22 15.99 -15.75
N ARG A 5 14.68 16.61 -14.65
CA ARG A 5 14.14 16.34 -13.32
C ARG A 5 12.71 16.90 -13.30
N VAL A 6 11.73 16.01 -13.36
CA VAL A 6 10.34 16.38 -13.05
C VAL A 6 10.28 16.55 -11.53
N ALA A 7 10.36 17.78 -11.07
CA ALA A 7 10.04 18.11 -9.69
C ALA A 7 8.51 17.97 -9.54
N VAL A 8 8.06 16.86 -8.91
CA VAL A 8 6.66 16.72 -8.53
C VAL A 8 6.40 17.70 -7.39
N ALA A 9 5.88 18.88 -7.76
CA ALA A 9 5.34 19.81 -6.79
C ALA A 9 4.08 19.15 -6.19
N VAL A 10 4.17 18.71 -4.94
CA VAL A 10 3.00 18.31 -4.13
C VAL A 10 2.18 19.58 -3.90
N ALA A 11 1.36 19.92 -4.88
CA ALA A 11 0.38 20.99 -4.74
C ALA A 11 -0.66 20.52 -3.72
N ALA A 12 -0.68 21.17 -2.55
CA ALA A 12 -1.70 20.95 -1.53
C ALA A 12 -3.08 21.10 -2.17
N VAL A 13 -3.80 20.01 -2.35
CA VAL A 13 -5.20 20.01 -2.80
C VAL A 13 -5.99 20.82 -1.78
N ARG A 14 -6.32 22.05 -2.12
CA ARG A 14 -7.22 22.92 -1.32
C ARG A 14 -8.62 22.32 -1.40
N ARG A 15 -9.03 21.61 -0.35
CA ARG A 15 -10.44 21.26 -0.14
C ARG A 15 -11.27 22.54 0.03
N PRO A 16 -12.54 22.59 -0.46
CA PRO A 16 -13.42 23.73 -0.21
C PRO A 16 -13.57 23.93 1.30
N ARG A 17 -13.57 25.18 1.74
CA ARG A 17 -13.74 25.61 3.13
C ARG A 17 -15.13 25.19 3.60
N LEU A 18 -15.23 24.05 4.28
CA LEU A 18 -16.36 23.75 5.13
C LEU A 18 -16.18 24.54 6.45
N ASP A 19 -17.26 25.13 6.89
CA ASP A 19 -17.44 25.99 8.06
C ASP A 19 -16.53 25.63 9.25
N ASP A 20 -15.76 26.61 9.72
CA ASP A 20 -14.77 26.49 10.81
C ASP A 20 -15.41 26.07 12.16
N THR A 21 -16.70 26.30 12.33
CA THR A 21 -17.48 25.89 13.51
C THR A 21 -17.65 24.38 13.59
N ALA A 22 -17.91 23.70 12.47
CA ALA A 22 -18.00 22.24 12.42
C ALA A 22 -16.63 21.56 12.65
N ARG A 23 -15.53 22.21 12.28
CA ARG A 23 -14.15 21.75 12.52
C ARG A 23 -13.74 21.82 13.99
N ARG A 24 -14.16 22.89 14.71
CA ARG A 24 -13.90 23.05 16.15
C ARG A 24 -14.67 22.05 17.01
N ALA A 25 -15.93 21.77 16.66
CA ALA A 25 -16.75 20.77 17.37
C ALA A 25 -16.22 19.34 17.22
N ARG A 26 -15.65 18.99 16.05
CA ARG A 26 -15.02 17.67 15.85
C ARG A 26 -13.65 17.51 16.54
N ARG A 27 -12.98 18.61 16.91
CA ARG A 27 -11.68 18.57 17.63
C ARG A 27 -11.83 18.40 19.15
N ALA A 28 -12.93 18.82 19.72
CA ALA A 28 -13.11 18.90 21.18
C ALA A 28 -13.41 17.56 21.88
N GLY A 29 -13.63 16.45 21.13
CA GLY A 29 -13.99 15.15 21.72
C GLY A 29 -13.12 13.97 21.28
N ARG A 30 -12.06 14.19 20.52
CA ARG A 30 -11.24 13.08 20.01
C ARG A 30 -10.18 12.71 21.05
N ARG A 31 -10.42 11.61 21.78
CA ARG A 31 -9.35 10.94 22.55
C ARG A 31 -8.13 10.76 21.62
N PRO A 32 -6.89 10.94 22.13
CA PRO A 32 -5.71 10.65 21.32
C PRO A 32 -5.86 9.22 20.79
N ARG A 33 -5.96 9.05 19.47
CA ARG A 33 -5.98 7.71 18.87
C ARG A 33 -4.57 7.13 19.08
N VAL A 34 -4.51 5.97 19.67
CA VAL A 34 -3.28 5.18 19.79
C VAL A 34 -2.77 4.95 18.36
N SER A 35 -1.48 5.19 18.15
CA SER A 35 -0.84 4.87 16.88
C SER A 35 -0.91 3.37 16.65
N VAL A 36 -1.27 2.97 15.45
CA VAL A 36 -1.37 1.57 15.03
C VAL A 36 -0.40 1.34 13.89
N ARG A 37 0.32 0.23 13.94
CA ARG A 37 1.19 -0.21 12.86
C ARG A 37 0.37 -0.77 11.72
N ALA A 38 0.59 -0.25 10.51
CA ALA A 38 -0.07 -0.71 9.31
C ALA A 38 0.96 -1.18 8.27
N TRP A 39 0.58 -2.15 7.47
CA TRP A 39 1.39 -2.76 6.45
C TRP A 39 0.70 -2.57 5.10
N ILE A 40 1.42 -1.95 4.18
CA ILE A 40 0.90 -1.56 2.88
C ILE A 40 1.67 -2.32 1.81
N GLY A 41 0.96 -3.07 0.97
CA GLY A 41 1.53 -3.62 -0.26
C GLY A 41 1.60 -2.53 -1.33
N LEU A 42 2.71 -2.49 -2.06
CA LEU A 42 2.91 -1.62 -3.21
C LEU A 42 3.24 -2.50 -4.41
N GLY A 43 2.64 -2.24 -5.56
CA GLY A 43 2.90 -3.00 -6.78
C GLY A 43 2.60 -2.22 -8.05
N GLY A 44 3.20 -2.65 -9.16
CA GLY A 44 2.94 -2.12 -10.49
C GLY A 44 3.71 -2.87 -11.56
N ASN A 45 3.36 -2.66 -12.85
CA ASN A 45 4.07 -3.26 -13.98
C ASN A 45 4.07 -2.38 -15.25
N LEU A 46 3.65 -1.12 -15.13
CA LEU A 46 3.69 -0.16 -16.23
C LEU A 46 4.65 1.00 -15.94
N GLY A 47 5.49 1.35 -16.90
CA GLY A 47 6.40 2.49 -16.82
C GLY A 47 7.65 2.21 -15.94
N ASN A 48 8.20 3.24 -15.31
CA ASN A 48 9.35 3.12 -14.40
C ASN A 48 8.86 2.76 -12.99
N VAL A 49 8.41 1.53 -12.82
CA VAL A 49 7.78 1.05 -11.57
C VAL A 49 8.68 1.23 -10.35
N PRO A 50 10.00 0.91 -10.37
CA PRO A 50 10.86 1.13 -9.21
C PRO A 50 10.84 2.57 -8.69
N GLN A 51 10.81 3.55 -9.59
CA GLN A 51 10.71 4.96 -9.20
C GLN A 51 9.33 5.31 -8.69
N VAL A 52 8.28 4.81 -9.34
CA VAL A 52 6.87 5.03 -8.92
C VAL A 52 6.64 4.51 -7.50
N LEU A 53 7.13 3.32 -7.15
CA LEU A 53 6.96 2.76 -5.79
C LEU A 53 7.70 3.59 -4.74
N ARG A 54 8.94 4.06 -5.03
CA ARG A 54 9.68 4.96 -4.13
C ARG A 54 8.95 6.30 -3.94
N ASP A 55 8.44 6.88 -5.02
CA ASP A 55 7.71 8.16 -4.97
C ASP A 55 6.36 8.00 -4.23
N ALA A 56 5.68 6.87 -4.39
CA ALA A 56 4.45 6.55 -3.65
C ALA A 56 4.73 6.40 -2.14
N ALA A 57 5.80 5.71 -1.76
CA ALA A 57 6.23 5.62 -0.37
C ALA A 57 6.58 6.99 0.22
N ALA A 58 7.24 7.87 -0.55
CA ALA A 58 7.52 9.24 -0.15
C ALA A 58 6.24 10.06 0.03
N ALA A 59 5.26 9.91 -0.87
CA ALA A 59 3.96 10.56 -0.77
C ALA A 59 3.17 10.11 0.48
N LEU A 60 3.21 8.80 0.80
CA LEU A 60 2.66 8.26 2.06
C LEU A 60 3.34 8.89 3.27
N SER A 61 4.68 8.90 3.29
CA SER A 61 5.48 9.47 4.40
C SER A 61 5.23 10.96 4.62
N ALA A 62 4.84 11.70 3.57
CA ALA A 62 4.52 13.13 3.66
C ALA A 62 3.15 13.44 4.31
N LEU A 63 2.30 12.44 4.54
CA LEU A 63 1.04 12.61 5.25
C LEU A 63 1.30 12.85 6.74
N SER A 64 0.72 13.91 7.31
CA SER A 64 1.00 14.42 8.66
C SER A 64 0.71 13.44 9.81
N ASP A 65 -0.07 12.41 9.53
CA ASP A 65 -0.50 11.37 10.47
C ASP A 65 0.10 9.99 10.17
N ILE A 66 1.10 9.94 9.29
CA ILE A 66 1.96 8.80 9.04
C ILE A 66 3.32 9.06 9.68
N LYS A 67 3.86 8.05 10.36
CA LYS A 67 5.17 8.09 11.04
C LYS A 67 5.94 6.81 10.76
N ASP A 68 7.25 6.89 10.97
CA ASP A 68 8.17 5.75 10.99
C ASP A 68 8.01 4.80 9.78
N LEU A 69 7.73 5.37 8.60
CA LEU A 69 7.59 4.59 7.38
C LEU A 69 8.94 3.97 6.99
N ARG A 70 8.95 2.66 6.83
CA ARG A 70 10.05 1.89 6.23
C ARG A 70 9.52 1.13 5.02
N LEU A 71 10.29 1.15 3.93
CA LEU A 71 10.01 0.41 2.71
C LEU A 71 10.97 -0.78 2.63
N SER A 72 10.48 -1.95 2.25
CA SER A 72 11.30 -3.11 1.92
C SER A 72 12.17 -2.86 0.68
N SER A 73 13.06 -3.77 0.35
CA SER A 73 13.61 -3.92 -0.99
C SER A 73 12.50 -4.04 -2.02
N LEU A 74 12.80 -3.69 -3.27
CA LEU A 74 11.89 -3.87 -4.39
C LEU A 74 12.12 -5.25 -4.98
N TYR A 75 11.07 -5.98 -5.29
CA TYR A 75 11.13 -7.34 -5.82
C TYR A 75 10.48 -7.39 -7.19
N ARG A 76 11.22 -7.87 -8.21
CA ARG A 76 10.62 -8.28 -9.47
C ARG A 76 9.92 -9.62 -9.27
N THR A 77 8.74 -9.77 -9.82
CA THR A 77 7.93 -11.00 -9.69
C THR A 77 7.20 -11.27 -11.00
N PRO A 78 7.08 -12.53 -11.42
CA PRO A 78 6.23 -12.89 -12.54
C PRO A 78 4.79 -12.40 -12.30
N ALA A 79 4.09 -12.08 -13.39
CA ALA A 79 2.70 -11.69 -13.30
C ALA A 79 1.84 -12.84 -12.74
N TRP A 80 1.11 -12.57 -11.67
CA TRP A 80 0.25 -13.54 -11.00
C TRP A 80 -1.17 -13.51 -11.57
N GLY A 81 -1.72 -14.68 -11.93
CA GLY A 81 -3.06 -14.83 -12.47
C GLY A 81 -3.11 -14.64 -14.00
N ARG A 82 -2.93 -13.43 -14.52
CA ARG A 82 -2.85 -13.14 -15.95
C ARG A 82 -1.37 -13.02 -16.36
N THR A 83 -0.87 -13.94 -17.17
CA THR A 83 0.56 -14.07 -17.52
C THR A 83 0.97 -13.38 -18.84
N ASP A 84 0.02 -12.81 -19.59
CA ASP A 84 0.25 -12.10 -20.86
C ASP A 84 0.57 -10.60 -20.64
N GLN A 85 1.29 -10.27 -19.57
CA GLN A 85 1.65 -8.90 -19.18
C GLN A 85 3.08 -8.85 -18.62
N PRO A 86 3.71 -7.66 -18.56
CA PRO A 86 5.04 -7.51 -17.98
C PRO A 86 5.08 -7.98 -16.51
N ASP A 87 6.30 -8.37 -16.08
CA ASP A 87 6.58 -8.65 -14.67
C ASP A 87 6.22 -7.45 -13.80
N PHE A 88 5.76 -7.75 -12.59
CA PHE A 88 5.52 -6.74 -11.58
C PHE A 88 6.80 -6.38 -10.82
N VAL A 89 6.83 -5.18 -10.28
CA VAL A 89 7.70 -4.84 -9.16
C VAL A 89 6.81 -4.61 -7.94
N ASN A 90 7.14 -5.31 -6.85
CA ASN A 90 6.39 -5.28 -5.61
C ASN A 90 7.29 -4.88 -4.44
N ALA A 91 6.69 -4.30 -3.42
CA ALA A 91 7.31 -3.97 -2.15
C ALA A 91 6.25 -3.97 -1.03
N VAL A 92 6.70 -3.93 0.22
CA VAL A 92 5.84 -3.64 1.37
C VAL A 92 6.39 -2.43 2.09
N ALA A 93 5.51 -1.53 2.53
CA ALA A 93 5.82 -0.49 3.48
C ALA A 93 5.17 -0.81 4.83
N VAL A 94 5.92 -0.61 5.92
CA VAL A 94 5.37 -0.57 7.28
C VAL A 94 5.39 0.88 7.76
N LEU A 95 4.34 1.29 8.44
CA LEU A 95 4.18 2.65 8.96
C LEU A 95 3.34 2.65 10.24
N ASP A 96 3.51 3.68 11.04
CA ASP A 96 2.65 3.93 12.19
C ASP A 96 1.66 5.05 11.87
N THR A 97 0.37 4.85 12.16
CA THR A 97 -0.68 5.83 11.86
C THR A 97 -1.75 5.90 12.95
N ASN A 98 -2.37 7.06 13.09
CA ASN A 98 -3.57 7.24 13.90
C ASN A 98 -4.85 7.41 13.05
N ARG A 99 -4.78 7.19 11.73
CA ARG A 99 -5.96 7.16 10.84
C ARG A 99 -6.81 5.95 11.16
N ALA A 100 -8.13 6.07 11.00
CA ALA A 100 -8.98 4.90 10.95
C ALA A 100 -8.69 4.09 9.67
N PRO A 101 -8.94 2.76 9.67
CA PRO A 101 -8.63 1.92 8.51
C PRO A 101 -9.24 2.41 7.19
N MET A 102 -10.49 2.88 7.20
CA MET A 102 -11.13 3.44 6.00
C MET A 102 -10.49 4.77 5.57
N ASP A 103 -10.14 5.66 6.53
CA ASP A 103 -9.46 6.91 6.21
C ASP A 103 -8.04 6.65 5.63
N LEU A 104 -7.40 5.55 6.05
CA LEU A 104 -6.13 5.11 5.48
C LEU A 104 -6.34 4.58 4.06
N LEU A 105 -7.33 3.71 3.85
CA LEU A 105 -7.68 3.21 2.51
C LEU A 105 -7.97 4.36 1.55
N ASP A 106 -8.76 5.36 1.96
CA ASP A 106 -9.04 6.54 1.13
C ASP A 106 -7.77 7.27 0.72
N ALA A 107 -6.80 7.41 1.66
CA ALA A 107 -5.52 8.04 1.36
C ALA A 107 -4.67 7.20 0.38
N LEU A 108 -4.69 5.87 0.49
CA LEU A 108 -4.02 4.97 -0.48
C LEU A 108 -4.61 5.15 -1.88
N LEU A 109 -5.95 5.17 -1.99
CA LEU A 109 -6.66 5.38 -3.24
C LEU A 109 -6.39 6.77 -3.85
N ASP A 110 -6.27 7.82 -3.02
CA ASP A 110 -5.92 9.16 -3.49
C ASP A 110 -4.49 9.19 -4.06
N ILE A 111 -3.54 8.48 -3.45
CA ILE A 111 -2.18 8.34 -3.97
C ILE A 111 -2.18 7.56 -5.28
N GLU A 112 -2.89 6.43 -5.39
CA GLU A 112 -3.01 5.71 -6.66
C GLU A 112 -3.49 6.61 -7.81
N ARG A 113 -4.52 7.44 -7.55
CA ARG A 113 -5.05 8.41 -8.54
C ARG A 113 -4.00 9.45 -8.93
N LEU A 114 -3.21 9.93 -7.97
CA LEU A 114 -2.12 10.88 -8.22
C LEU A 114 -1.07 10.31 -9.18
N PHE A 115 -0.82 8.99 -9.11
CA PHE A 115 0.09 8.26 -9.98
C PHE A 115 -0.56 7.71 -11.27
N GLY A 116 -1.75 8.24 -11.62
CA GLY A 116 -2.39 7.97 -12.90
C GLY A 116 -3.18 6.67 -12.99
N ARG A 117 -3.47 6.02 -11.84
CA ARG A 117 -4.36 4.87 -11.84
C ARG A 117 -5.79 5.32 -12.13
N THR A 118 -6.31 4.92 -13.28
CA THR A 118 -7.74 5.00 -13.60
C THR A 118 -8.34 3.61 -13.35
N ARG A 119 -9.34 3.52 -12.48
CA ARG A 119 -10.13 2.29 -12.34
C ARG A 119 -11.20 2.33 -13.43
N SER A 120 -11.17 1.39 -14.37
CA SER A 120 -12.32 1.16 -15.22
C SER A 120 -13.36 0.32 -14.47
N ASP A 121 -14.62 0.69 -14.56
CA ASP A 121 -15.73 -0.09 -13.99
C ASP A 121 -16.00 -1.40 -14.77
N GLU A 122 -15.15 -1.72 -15.75
CA GLU A 122 -15.28 -2.93 -16.55
C GLU A 122 -14.80 -4.15 -15.76
N ALA A 123 -15.64 -5.15 -15.66
CA ALA A 123 -15.43 -6.40 -14.90
C ALA A 123 -14.19 -7.23 -15.32
N GLY A 124 -13.44 -6.81 -16.35
CA GLY A 124 -12.24 -7.46 -16.87
C GLY A 124 -10.90 -6.91 -16.35
N ASP A 125 -10.87 -5.79 -15.64
CA ASP A 125 -9.63 -5.06 -15.31
C ASP A 125 -9.02 -5.42 -13.94
N GLN A 126 -9.61 -6.35 -13.21
CA GLN A 126 -9.20 -6.70 -11.84
C GLN A 126 -7.75 -7.21 -11.74
N TRP A 127 -7.17 -7.73 -12.84
CA TRP A 127 -5.83 -8.31 -12.92
C TRP A 127 -4.97 -7.66 -14.03
N GLY A 128 -5.43 -6.54 -14.55
CA GLY A 128 -4.80 -5.82 -15.66
C GLY A 128 -3.49 -5.12 -15.26
N PRO A 129 -2.70 -4.68 -16.26
CA PRO A 129 -1.51 -3.89 -16.05
C PRO A 129 -1.82 -2.56 -15.36
N ARG A 130 -0.92 -2.10 -14.46
CA ARG A 130 -1.14 -0.87 -13.69
C ARG A 130 0.16 -0.18 -13.33
N THR A 131 0.09 1.16 -13.24
CA THR A 131 1.23 1.99 -12.82
C THR A 131 1.53 1.85 -11.34
N LEU A 132 0.49 1.81 -10.51
CA LEU A 132 0.57 1.70 -9.04
C LEU A 132 -0.67 1.00 -8.49
N ASP A 133 -0.46 0.10 -7.53
CA ASP A 133 -1.46 -0.56 -6.70
C ASP A 133 -1.04 -0.46 -5.24
N LEU A 134 -1.94 -0.01 -4.35
CA LEU A 134 -1.69 0.12 -2.92
C LEU A 134 -2.75 -0.64 -2.14
N ASP A 135 -2.35 -1.73 -1.49
CA ASP A 135 -3.23 -2.59 -0.70
C ASP A 135 -2.95 -2.44 0.80
N LEU A 136 -3.98 -2.24 1.64
CA LEU A 136 -3.86 -2.37 3.09
C LEU A 136 -3.80 -3.87 3.47
N LEU A 137 -2.61 -4.35 3.81
CA LEU A 137 -2.37 -5.77 4.11
C LEU A 137 -2.74 -6.12 5.55
N LEU A 138 -2.23 -5.34 6.52
CA LEU A 138 -2.46 -5.51 7.95
C LEU A 138 -2.64 -4.15 8.63
N TYR A 139 -3.40 -4.15 9.75
CA TYR A 139 -3.64 -2.95 10.57
C TYR A 139 -3.60 -3.36 12.05
N GLY A 140 -2.41 -3.36 12.66
CA GLY A 140 -2.17 -4.04 13.94
C GLY A 140 -2.69 -5.47 13.87
N ASP A 141 -3.31 -5.90 14.95
CA ASP A 141 -3.96 -7.22 15.06
C ASP A 141 -5.45 -7.20 14.68
N ALA A 142 -5.91 -6.12 14.03
CA ALA A 142 -7.32 -5.92 13.76
C ALA A 142 -7.85 -6.92 12.72
N LEU A 143 -9.07 -7.38 12.97
CA LEU A 143 -9.90 -8.11 12.01
C LEU A 143 -11.00 -7.18 11.55
N ILE A 144 -10.95 -6.78 10.29
CA ILE A 144 -11.86 -5.79 9.72
C ILE A 144 -12.60 -6.43 8.55
N THR A 145 -13.92 -6.29 8.55
CA THR A 145 -14.78 -6.67 7.42
C THR A 145 -15.79 -5.55 7.24
N LEU A 146 -15.49 -4.64 6.32
CA LEU A 146 -16.33 -3.51 5.96
C LEU A 146 -16.55 -3.50 4.44
N PRO A 147 -17.59 -2.86 3.93
CA PRO A 147 -17.73 -2.65 2.50
C PRO A 147 -16.47 -2.00 1.92
N GLY A 148 -15.82 -2.69 0.97
CA GLY A 148 -14.58 -2.24 0.33
C GLY A 148 -13.28 -2.46 1.11
N LEU A 149 -13.31 -2.98 2.36
CA LEU A 149 -12.11 -3.22 3.14
C LEU A 149 -12.19 -4.51 3.96
N THR A 150 -11.27 -5.43 3.71
CA THR A 150 -11.05 -6.62 4.54
C THR A 150 -9.59 -6.65 4.99
N VAL A 151 -9.36 -6.73 6.32
CA VAL A 151 -8.02 -6.83 6.93
C VAL A 151 -8.02 -7.96 7.96
N PRO A 152 -7.04 -8.86 7.94
CA PRO A 152 -5.95 -9.03 6.97
C PRO A 152 -6.44 -9.11 5.54
N HIS A 153 -5.61 -8.62 4.59
CA HIS A 153 -5.96 -8.73 3.17
C HIS A 153 -6.25 -10.21 2.82
N PRO A 154 -7.40 -10.55 2.21
CA PRO A 154 -7.90 -11.92 2.10
C PRO A 154 -6.93 -12.92 1.48
N ARG A 155 -6.07 -12.46 0.56
CA ARG A 155 -5.11 -13.28 -0.18
C ARG A 155 -3.67 -13.10 0.27
N LEU A 156 -3.39 -12.40 1.39
CA LEU A 156 -2.02 -12.14 1.84
C LEU A 156 -1.21 -13.42 1.99
N HIS A 157 -1.78 -14.43 2.64
CA HIS A 157 -1.14 -15.72 2.92
C HIS A 157 -0.92 -16.61 1.68
N GLN A 158 -1.41 -16.20 0.50
CA GLN A 158 -1.29 -16.94 -0.76
C GLN A 158 -0.36 -16.22 -1.75
N ARG A 159 0.23 -15.07 -1.36
CA ARG A 159 0.97 -14.20 -2.26
C ARG A 159 2.43 -14.07 -1.84
N ALA A 160 3.31 -14.86 -2.44
CA ALA A 160 4.74 -14.80 -2.16
C ALA A 160 5.32 -13.40 -2.39
N PHE A 161 4.85 -12.68 -3.42
CA PHE A 161 5.30 -11.31 -3.74
C PHE A 161 4.91 -10.27 -2.66
N ALA A 162 3.99 -10.60 -1.75
CA ALA A 162 3.67 -9.78 -0.58
C ALA A 162 4.37 -10.32 0.69
N LEU A 163 4.43 -11.65 0.86
CA LEU A 163 5.02 -12.28 2.05
C LEU A 163 6.54 -12.08 2.12
N VAL A 164 7.26 -12.18 0.99
CA VAL A 164 8.71 -12.00 0.97
C VAL A 164 9.12 -10.61 1.48
N PRO A 165 8.63 -9.48 0.90
CA PRO A 165 8.97 -8.16 1.39
C PRO A 165 8.37 -7.86 2.79
N LEU A 166 7.27 -8.51 3.19
CA LEU A 166 6.70 -8.40 4.53
C LEU A 166 7.67 -8.95 5.57
N LEU A 167 8.20 -10.17 5.34
CA LEU A 167 9.15 -10.85 6.22
C LEU A 167 10.53 -10.20 6.25
N GLU A 168 10.93 -9.48 5.22
CA GLU A 168 12.14 -8.65 5.23
C GLU A 168 12.03 -7.54 6.30
N LEU A 169 10.86 -6.95 6.45
CA LEU A 169 10.63 -5.87 7.42
C LEU A 169 10.39 -6.37 8.84
N ASP A 170 9.79 -7.55 8.99
CA ASP A 170 9.49 -8.18 10.27
C ASP A 170 9.41 -9.71 10.09
N ALA A 171 10.48 -10.42 10.49
CA ALA A 171 10.59 -11.86 10.32
C ALA A 171 9.60 -12.66 11.19
N ASP A 172 9.14 -12.07 12.30
CA ASP A 172 8.28 -12.72 13.28
C ASP A 172 6.80 -12.33 13.15
N ILE A 173 6.46 -11.61 12.07
CA ILE A 173 5.09 -11.10 11.88
C ILE A 173 4.05 -12.22 11.82
N VAL A 174 2.99 -12.03 12.59
CA VAL A 174 1.82 -12.94 12.64
C VAL A 174 0.66 -12.31 11.88
N ILE A 175 0.10 -13.06 10.94
CA ILE A 175 -1.12 -12.68 10.24
C ILE A 175 -2.32 -13.15 11.10
N PRO A 176 -3.15 -12.23 11.62
CA PRO A 176 -4.30 -12.59 12.44
C PRO A 176 -5.17 -13.68 11.79
N ARG A 177 -5.54 -14.70 12.55
CA ARG A 177 -6.29 -15.91 12.15
C ARG A 177 -5.56 -16.88 11.20
N ILE A 178 -4.38 -16.53 10.70
CA ILE A 178 -3.61 -17.39 9.79
C ILE A 178 -2.44 -18.03 10.52
N GLY A 179 -1.67 -17.25 11.30
CA GLY A 179 -0.45 -17.66 11.95
C GLY A 179 0.77 -16.92 11.44
N ALA A 180 1.98 -17.45 11.68
CA ALA A 180 3.21 -16.82 11.25
C ALA A 180 3.26 -16.66 9.71
N ALA A 181 3.65 -15.48 9.25
CA ALA A 181 3.80 -15.23 7.80
C ALA A 181 4.89 -16.14 7.19
N ALA A 182 5.91 -16.50 7.99
CA ALA A 182 6.95 -17.42 7.57
C ALA A 182 6.39 -18.81 7.24
N ASP A 183 5.45 -19.33 8.06
CA ASP A 183 4.79 -20.62 7.80
C ASP A 183 3.94 -20.54 6.53
N ALA A 184 3.21 -19.45 6.33
CA ALA A 184 2.44 -19.24 5.10
C ALA A 184 3.36 -19.23 3.86
N LEU A 185 4.55 -18.63 3.96
CA LEU A 185 5.50 -18.55 2.85
C LEU A 185 6.03 -19.93 2.41
N VAL A 186 6.09 -20.90 3.32
CA VAL A 186 6.53 -22.28 2.99
C VAL A 186 5.59 -22.95 1.98
N HIS A 187 4.31 -22.57 1.98
CA HIS A 187 3.27 -23.20 1.17
C HIS A 187 2.98 -22.46 -0.15
N VAL A 188 3.71 -21.41 -0.49
CA VAL A 188 3.52 -20.67 -1.74
C VAL A 188 4.76 -20.71 -2.62
N ASP A 189 4.53 -20.75 -3.92
CA ASP A 189 5.63 -20.72 -4.91
C ASP A 189 6.31 -19.34 -4.90
N ARG A 190 7.65 -19.37 -4.85
CA ARG A 190 8.52 -18.19 -4.87
C ARG A 190 9.36 -18.11 -6.15
N ALA A 191 9.10 -18.99 -7.12
CA ALA A 191 9.87 -19.01 -8.36
C ALA A 191 9.81 -17.65 -9.06
N GLY A 192 10.95 -17.15 -9.51
CA GLY A 192 11.08 -15.89 -10.26
C GLY A 192 10.92 -14.62 -9.39
N ILE A 193 10.92 -14.72 -8.06
CA ILE A 193 10.98 -13.53 -7.19
C ILE A 193 12.45 -13.13 -7.01
N GLU A 194 12.81 -11.94 -7.46
CA GLU A 194 14.18 -11.41 -7.43
C GLU A 194 14.23 -10.03 -6.79
N ALA A 195 15.10 -9.84 -5.80
CA ALA A 195 15.37 -8.51 -5.26
C ALA A 195 16.04 -7.63 -6.31
N LEU A 196 15.56 -6.40 -6.47
CA LEU A 196 16.20 -5.41 -7.33
C LEU A 196 17.31 -4.67 -6.56
N PRO A 197 18.41 -4.28 -7.24
CA PRO A 197 19.51 -3.53 -6.63
C PRO A 197 19.11 -2.11 -6.19
#